data_4c9658a30811fea7fe85e3d4f3c974b2
#
_entry.id   4c9658a30811fea7fe85e3d4f3c974b2
#
_cell.length_a   1.000
_cell.length_b   1.000
_cell.length_c   1.000
_cell.angle_alpha   90.00
_cell.angle_beta   90.00
_cell.angle_gamma   90.00
#
_symmetry.space_group_name_H-M   'P 1'
#
loop_
_entity.id
_entity.type
_entity.pdbx_description
1 polymer ?
#
loop_
_entity_poly.entity_id
_entity_poly.type
_entity_poly.pdbx_seq_one_letter_code
_entity_poly.pdbx_strand_id
1 'polypeptide(L)'
;MAGPLIASRPAGGMVKTRAAALSIASNTVLIALKLAAGAITGSVAIITEAMHSSIDLIASIVAYVSVRKADKPADADHPYGHDKMENLAAAIEALLILVGSGVIVYESVRRLAAGAPEVEALGVGIAVIGFSVIANVVVSTRLARQARATDSPALEGDAAHLRTDAGTSAAVLVGLLLVQLTGATWLDPVIALGVAAAILYAGLRLLSRASRVLVDEALPDEELDAVRGAIERFGPAGVCGYHQLRARRAGSRRYVDLHVQFVKGTTLEAAHSTAHELQHAIQARLRGADVLIHLEPADRVRPGTEIPREPE
;
A
#
# COMPACT_ATOMS: atom_id res chain seq x y z
N MET A 1 -19.32 -1.11 33.68
CA MET A 1 -18.07 -0.94 32.90
C MET A 1 -18.12 -1.91 31.75
N ALA A 2 -18.64 -1.47 30.60
CA ALA A 2 -18.57 -2.24 29.36
C ALA A 2 -17.16 -2.00 28.79
N GLY A 3 -16.34 -3.06 28.70
CA GLY A 3 -15.04 -2.99 28.05
C GLY A 3 -15.23 -2.63 26.57
N PRO A 4 -14.20 -2.05 25.91
CA PRO A 4 -14.31 -1.69 24.52
C PRO A 4 -14.67 -2.93 23.70
N LEU A 5 -15.73 -2.82 22.90
CA LEU A 5 -16.07 -3.79 21.84
C LEU A 5 -14.95 -3.72 20.79
N ILE A 6 -13.82 -4.35 21.10
CA ILE A 6 -12.74 -4.59 20.14
C ILE A 6 -13.31 -5.64 19.18
N ALA A 7 -13.83 -5.19 18.06
CA ALA A 7 -14.15 -6.07 16.95
C ALA A 7 -12.94 -6.98 16.72
N SER A 8 -13.14 -8.29 16.79
CA SER A 8 -12.11 -9.31 16.60
C SER A 8 -11.37 -9.01 15.31
N ARG A 9 -10.06 -8.76 15.40
CA ARG A 9 -9.21 -8.51 14.23
C ARG A 9 -9.37 -9.67 13.26
N PRO A 10 -9.64 -9.41 11.98
CA PRO A 10 -9.69 -10.48 11.00
C PRO A 10 -8.34 -11.19 10.94
N ALA A 11 -8.35 -12.48 10.58
CA ALA A 11 -7.19 -13.38 10.47
C ALA A 11 -6.05 -12.88 9.53
N GLY A 12 -6.14 -11.66 9.04
CA GLY A 12 -5.21 -11.01 8.11
C GLY A 12 -3.84 -10.68 8.69
N GLY A 13 -3.70 -10.45 10.00
CA GLY A 13 -2.43 -10.01 10.58
C GLY A 13 -1.28 -11.01 10.41
N MET A 14 -1.53 -12.28 10.70
CA MET A 14 -0.52 -13.34 10.49
C MET A 14 -0.15 -13.52 9.02
N VAL A 15 -1.13 -13.33 8.11
CA VAL A 15 -0.89 -13.46 6.66
C VAL A 15 -0.01 -12.31 6.16
N LYS A 16 -0.28 -11.08 6.57
CA LYS A 16 0.54 -9.90 6.26
C LYS A 16 1.97 -10.07 6.77
N THR A 17 2.12 -10.44 8.04
CA THR A 17 3.44 -10.63 8.67
C THR A 17 4.26 -11.72 7.99
N ARG A 18 3.63 -12.85 7.60
CA ARG A 18 4.30 -13.92 6.84
C ARG A 18 4.71 -13.46 5.45
N ALA A 19 3.89 -12.67 4.78
CA ALA A 19 4.20 -12.13 3.48
C ALA A 19 5.40 -11.17 3.54
N ALA A 20 5.42 -10.23 4.49
CA ALA A 20 6.54 -9.32 4.71
C ALA A 20 7.83 -10.08 5.14
N ALA A 21 7.73 -11.13 5.96
CA ALA A 21 8.87 -11.98 6.31
C ALA A 21 9.44 -12.73 5.10
N LEU A 22 8.61 -13.09 4.12
CA LEU A 22 9.07 -13.70 2.87
C LEU A 22 9.95 -12.73 2.06
N SER A 23 9.61 -11.44 2.04
CA SER A 23 10.43 -10.41 1.39
C SER A 23 11.81 -10.29 2.04
N ILE A 24 11.86 -10.20 3.37
CA ILE A 24 13.13 -10.17 4.12
C ILE A 24 13.98 -11.41 3.82
N ALA A 25 13.37 -12.60 3.88
CA ALA A 25 14.09 -13.85 3.62
C ALA A 25 14.65 -13.90 2.19
N SER A 26 13.84 -13.48 1.19
CA SER A 26 14.26 -13.41 -0.20
C SER A 26 15.44 -12.44 -0.39
N ASN A 27 15.33 -11.22 0.11
CA ASN A 27 16.37 -10.21 0.00
C ASN A 27 17.66 -10.65 0.71
N THR A 28 17.55 -11.25 1.89
CA THR A 28 18.72 -11.79 2.61
C THR A 28 19.44 -12.87 1.78
N VAL A 29 18.69 -13.79 1.17
CA VAL A 29 19.26 -14.83 0.31
C VAL A 29 19.92 -14.24 -0.93
N LEU A 30 19.28 -13.26 -1.57
CA LEU A 30 19.82 -12.58 -2.75
C LEU A 30 21.12 -11.83 -2.44
N ILE A 31 21.18 -11.12 -1.30
CA ILE A 31 22.41 -10.45 -0.84
C ILE A 31 23.52 -11.47 -0.62
N ALA A 32 23.24 -12.56 0.10
CA ALA A 32 24.24 -13.60 0.37
C ALA A 32 24.78 -14.22 -0.93
N LEU A 33 23.91 -14.50 -1.92
CA LEU A 33 24.31 -15.01 -3.23
C LEU A 33 25.15 -14.00 -4.01
N LYS A 34 24.77 -12.73 -4.01
CA LYS A 34 25.53 -11.66 -4.67
C LYS A 34 26.92 -11.46 -4.04
N LEU A 35 26.98 -11.46 -2.69
CA LEU A 35 28.27 -11.37 -1.98
C LEU A 35 29.19 -12.57 -2.27
N ALA A 36 28.63 -13.78 -2.25
CA ALA A 36 29.39 -14.99 -2.59
C ALA A 36 29.89 -14.96 -4.03
N ALA A 37 29.04 -14.59 -4.98
CA ALA A 37 29.43 -14.45 -6.39
C ALA A 37 30.48 -13.35 -6.58
N GLY A 38 30.34 -12.19 -5.93
CA GLY A 38 31.31 -11.10 -5.95
C GLY A 38 32.68 -11.51 -5.40
N ALA A 39 32.70 -12.26 -4.28
CA ALA A 39 33.92 -12.77 -3.68
C ALA A 39 34.63 -13.81 -4.55
N ILE A 40 33.87 -14.71 -5.20
CA ILE A 40 34.44 -15.75 -6.10
C ILE A 40 34.98 -15.14 -7.39
N THR A 41 34.25 -14.17 -7.96
CA THR A 41 34.62 -13.57 -9.26
C THR A 41 35.57 -12.38 -9.14
N GLY A 42 35.73 -11.79 -7.94
CA GLY A 42 36.45 -10.53 -7.73
C GLY A 42 35.75 -9.31 -8.37
N SER A 43 34.52 -9.46 -8.85
CA SER A 43 33.77 -8.42 -9.54
C SER A 43 33.27 -7.33 -8.58
N VAL A 44 33.83 -6.14 -8.72
CA VAL A 44 33.38 -4.94 -7.97
C VAL A 44 31.91 -4.60 -8.30
N ALA A 45 31.49 -4.83 -9.55
CA ALA A 45 30.11 -4.58 -9.98
C ALA A 45 29.09 -5.46 -9.19
N ILE A 46 29.38 -6.75 -9.00
CA ILE A 46 28.51 -7.64 -8.24
C ILE A 46 28.51 -7.27 -6.74
N ILE A 47 29.64 -6.84 -6.18
CA ILE A 47 29.72 -6.38 -4.79
C ILE A 47 28.90 -5.08 -4.62
N THR A 48 29.00 -4.16 -5.56
CA THR A 48 28.20 -2.92 -5.56
C THR A 48 26.70 -3.22 -5.63
N GLU A 49 26.31 -4.18 -6.47
CA GLU A 49 24.93 -4.64 -6.56
C GLU A 49 24.43 -5.31 -5.25
N ALA A 50 25.30 -6.04 -4.54
CA ALA A 50 25.00 -6.59 -3.22
C ALA A 50 24.80 -5.48 -2.18
N MET A 51 25.60 -4.42 -2.22
CA MET A 51 25.43 -3.25 -1.36
C MET A 51 24.10 -2.54 -1.63
N HIS A 52 23.73 -2.39 -2.90
CA HIS A 52 22.42 -1.83 -3.28
C HIS A 52 21.27 -2.67 -2.71
N SER A 53 21.34 -3.99 -2.88
CA SER A 53 20.33 -4.91 -2.31
C SER A 53 20.26 -4.87 -0.77
N SER A 54 21.29 -4.36 -0.08
CA SER A 54 21.22 -4.15 1.37
C SER A 54 20.28 -2.99 1.74
N ILE A 55 20.12 -1.99 0.86
CA ILE A 55 19.13 -0.91 1.01
C ILE A 55 17.72 -1.49 0.85
N ASP A 56 17.52 -2.40 -0.11
CA ASP A 56 16.26 -3.08 -0.36
C ASP A 56 15.81 -3.92 0.86
N LEU A 57 16.77 -4.52 1.56
CA LEU A 57 16.50 -5.23 2.80
C LEU A 57 15.97 -4.27 3.89
N ILE A 58 16.48 -3.04 3.96
CA ILE A 58 15.98 -2.03 4.91
C ILE A 58 14.52 -1.69 4.60
N ALA A 59 14.15 -1.53 3.32
CA ALA A 59 12.76 -1.31 2.91
C ALA A 59 11.85 -2.44 3.39
N SER A 60 12.24 -3.70 3.12
CA SER A 60 11.48 -4.87 3.57
C SER A 60 11.37 -4.99 5.11
N ILE A 61 12.38 -4.57 5.85
CA ILE A 61 12.33 -4.49 7.32
C ILE A 61 11.33 -3.41 7.77
N VAL A 62 11.31 -2.25 7.11
CA VAL A 62 10.35 -1.18 7.39
C VAL A 62 8.92 -1.68 7.18
N ALA A 63 8.64 -2.35 6.05
CA ALA A 63 7.34 -2.97 5.78
C ALA A 63 6.94 -3.97 6.87
N TYR A 64 7.84 -4.88 7.22
CA TYR A 64 7.59 -5.90 8.25
C TYR A 64 7.28 -5.30 9.63
N VAL A 65 8.11 -4.35 10.07
CA VAL A 65 7.92 -3.68 11.37
C VAL A 65 6.61 -2.90 11.40
N SER A 66 6.26 -2.24 10.28
CA SER A 66 5.05 -1.44 10.17
C SER A 66 3.79 -2.31 10.17
N VAL A 67 3.78 -3.43 9.45
CA VAL A 67 2.70 -4.41 9.49
C VAL A 67 2.50 -4.94 10.92
N ARG A 68 3.60 -5.30 11.62
CA ARG A 68 3.51 -5.76 13.01
C ARG A 68 3.04 -4.68 13.97
N LYS A 69 3.43 -3.42 13.77
CA LYS A 69 2.96 -2.30 14.60
C LYS A 69 1.49 -1.99 14.31
N ALA A 70 1.08 -1.97 13.04
CA ALA A 70 -0.30 -1.75 12.65
C ALA A 70 -1.27 -2.78 13.26
N ASP A 71 -0.78 -3.99 13.48
CA ASP A 71 -1.56 -5.06 14.13
C ASP A 71 -1.73 -4.89 15.65
N LYS A 72 -1.07 -3.93 16.31
CA LYS A 72 -1.29 -3.66 17.73
C LYS A 72 -2.67 -3.04 17.94
N PRO A 73 -3.39 -3.41 19.01
CA PRO A 73 -4.64 -2.76 19.38
C PRO A 73 -4.41 -1.28 19.75
N ALA A 74 -5.49 -0.52 19.81
CA ALA A 74 -5.47 0.82 20.38
C ALA A 74 -4.89 0.79 21.81
N ASP A 75 -4.11 1.81 22.14
CA ASP A 75 -3.51 2.04 23.46
C ASP A 75 -3.76 3.49 23.92
N ALA A 76 -3.21 3.87 25.06
CA ALA A 76 -3.41 5.21 25.64
C ALA A 76 -2.86 6.33 24.74
N ASP A 77 -1.75 6.07 24.04
CA ASP A 77 -1.09 7.05 23.16
C ASP A 77 -1.71 7.07 21.76
N HIS A 78 -2.33 5.96 21.34
CA HIS A 78 -2.95 5.79 20.01
C HIS A 78 -4.37 5.22 20.16
N PRO A 79 -5.37 6.04 20.58
CA PRO A 79 -6.74 5.57 20.85
C PRO A 79 -7.46 5.00 19.62
N TYR A 80 -7.08 5.40 18.42
CA TYR A 80 -7.60 4.87 17.15
C TYR A 80 -6.84 3.65 16.62
N GLY A 81 -5.79 3.20 17.34
CA GLY A 81 -4.91 2.12 16.91
C GLY A 81 -3.74 2.59 16.04
N HIS A 82 -3.04 1.61 15.48
CA HIS A 82 -1.76 1.84 14.79
C HIS A 82 -1.85 1.63 13.27
N ASP A 83 -3.04 1.49 12.71
CA ASP A 83 -3.26 1.10 11.31
C ASP A 83 -2.57 2.04 10.30
N LYS A 84 -2.45 3.36 10.59
CA LYS A 84 -1.72 4.33 9.74
C LYS A 84 -0.21 4.06 9.61
N MET A 85 0.36 3.20 10.45
CA MET A 85 1.77 2.80 10.32
C MET A 85 2.05 2.10 8.99
N GLU A 86 1.07 1.36 8.43
CA GLU A 86 1.22 0.78 7.09
C GLU A 86 1.29 1.86 5.99
N ASN A 87 0.52 2.93 6.11
CA ASN A 87 0.56 4.04 5.15
C ASN A 87 1.88 4.83 5.24
N LEU A 88 2.40 5.00 6.46
CA LEU A 88 3.70 5.61 6.67
C LEU A 88 4.83 4.77 6.03
N ALA A 89 4.79 3.44 6.18
CA ALA A 89 5.74 2.55 5.52
C ALA A 89 5.67 2.67 4.00
N ALA A 90 4.46 2.62 3.42
CA ALA A 90 4.27 2.79 1.99
C ALA A 90 4.81 4.14 1.47
N ALA A 91 4.67 5.22 2.26
CA ALA A 91 5.25 6.52 1.91
C ALA A 91 6.79 6.50 1.96
N ILE A 92 7.39 5.86 2.98
CA ILE A 92 8.84 5.70 3.08
C ILE A 92 9.37 4.89 1.90
N GLU A 93 8.73 3.77 1.56
CA GLU A 93 9.12 2.94 0.41
C GLU A 93 9.00 3.70 -0.91
N ALA A 94 7.92 4.48 -1.08
CA ALA A 94 7.80 5.35 -2.25
C ALA A 94 8.95 6.36 -2.35
N LEU A 95 9.39 6.95 -1.24
CA LEU A 95 10.56 7.84 -1.21
C LEU A 95 11.85 7.11 -1.57
N LEU A 96 12.06 5.88 -1.09
CA LEU A 96 13.22 5.07 -1.47
C LEU A 96 13.23 4.77 -2.98
N ILE A 97 12.08 4.41 -3.55
CA ILE A 97 11.90 4.21 -5.00
C ILE A 97 12.26 5.49 -5.77
N LEU A 98 11.80 6.67 -5.31
CA LEU A 98 12.09 7.96 -5.95
C LEU A 98 13.58 8.31 -5.89
N VAL A 99 14.22 8.10 -4.75
CA VAL A 99 15.66 8.31 -4.58
C VAL A 99 16.44 7.38 -5.50
N GLY A 100 16.09 6.08 -5.53
CA GLY A 100 16.70 5.09 -6.40
C GLY A 100 16.57 5.46 -7.89
N SER A 101 15.38 5.88 -8.33
CA SER A 101 15.17 6.33 -9.71
C SER A 101 15.98 7.56 -10.04
N GLY A 102 16.13 8.51 -9.11
CA GLY A 102 16.98 9.69 -9.26
C GLY A 102 18.47 9.34 -9.46
N VAL A 103 18.96 8.35 -8.72
CA VAL A 103 20.34 7.83 -8.88
C VAL A 103 20.52 7.22 -10.28
N ILE A 104 19.54 6.43 -10.75
CA ILE A 104 19.59 5.83 -12.09
C ILE A 104 19.62 6.91 -13.18
N VAL A 105 18.76 7.94 -13.06
CA VAL A 105 18.77 9.08 -14.01
C VAL A 105 20.12 9.77 -14.03
N TYR A 106 20.65 10.10 -12.85
CA TYR A 106 21.97 10.76 -12.73
C TYR A 106 23.09 9.94 -13.38
N GLU A 107 23.17 8.65 -13.05
CA GLU A 107 24.21 7.77 -13.59
C GLU A 107 24.07 7.57 -15.11
N SER A 108 22.83 7.42 -15.61
CA SER A 108 22.57 7.27 -17.03
C SER A 108 22.94 8.52 -17.82
N VAL A 109 22.61 9.72 -17.32
CA VAL A 109 23.01 10.99 -17.95
C VAL A 109 24.55 11.15 -17.93
N ARG A 110 25.19 10.81 -16.82
CA ARG A 110 26.64 10.83 -16.70
C ARG A 110 27.32 9.91 -17.72
N ARG A 111 26.81 8.68 -17.92
CA ARG A 111 27.33 7.71 -18.90
C ARG A 111 27.12 8.18 -20.34
N LEU A 112 26.00 8.84 -20.63
CA LEU A 112 25.79 9.44 -21.95
C LEU A 112 26.77 10.58 -22.25
N ALA A 113 27.13 11.38 -21.23
CA ALA A 113 28.04 12.53 -21.38
C ALA A 113 29.51 12.13 -21.41
N ALA A 114 29.93 11.15 -20.60
CA ALA A 114 31.33 10.76 -20.40
C ALA A 114 31.75 9.49 -21.15
N GLY A 115 30.84 8.79 -21.80
CA GLY A 115 31.02 7.45 -22.32
C GLY A 115 30.79 6.36 -21.26
N ALA A 116 30.27 5.20 -21.69
CA ALA A 116 30.04 4.06 -20.81
C ALA A 116 31.39 3.31 -20.61
N PRO A 117 31.73 2.89 -19.38
CA PRO A 117 32.86 2.01 -19.13
C PRO A 117 32.64 0.63 -19.77
N GLU A 118 33.72 -0.03 -20.17
CA GLU A 118 33.67 -1.42 -20.65
C GLU A 118 33.16 -2.33 -19.52
N VAL A 119 32.20 -3.20 -19.86
CA VAL A 119 31.62 -4.14 -18.92
C VAL A 119 32.43 -5.42 -18.92
N GLU A 120 33.23 -5.64 -17.87
CA GLU A 120 33.95 -6.89 -17.63
C GLU A 120 33.10 -7.90 -16.87
N ALA A 121 33.25 -9.19 -17.16
CA ALA A 121 32.68 -10.36 -16.47
C ALA A 121 31.18 -10.67 -16.76
N LEU A 122 30.92 -11.14 -17.96
CA LEU A 122 29.57 -11.38 -18.47
C LEU A 122 28.86 -12.68 -17.98
N GLY A 123 29.56 -13.73 -17.55
CA GLY A 123 28.91 -15.04 -17.35
C GLY A 123 28.17 -15.19 -16.00
N VAL A 124 28.91 -15.14 -14.88
CA VAL A 124 28.34 -15.36 -13.54
C VAL A 124 27.45 -14.16 -13.12
N GLY A 125 27.83 -12.94 -13.47
CA GLY A 125 27.05 -11.73 -13.20
C GLY A 125 25.66 -11.79 -13.83
N ILE A 126 25.56 -12.16 -15.11
CA ILE A 126 24.28 -12.31 -15.82
C ILE A 126 23.40 -13.38 -15.14
N ALA A 127 23.97 -14.51 -14.74
CA ALA A 127 23.21 -15.56 -14.07
C ALA A 127 22.65 -15.10 -12.71
N VAL A 128 23.44 -14.39 -11.90
CA VAL A 128 23.04 -13.88 -10.59
C VAL A 128 21.98 -12.76 -10.75
N ILE A 129 22.18 -11.83 -11.67
CA ILE A 129 21.20 -10.75 -11.95
C ILE A 129 19.90 -11.39 -12.49
N GLY A 130 19.97 -12.31 -13.44
CA GLY A 130 18.81 -13.01 -13.98
C GLY A 130 18.02 -13.76 -12.91
N PHE A 131 18.71 -14.46 -12.00
CA PHE A 131 18.08 -15.11 -10.87
C PHE A 131 17.40 -14.09 -9.92
N SER A 132 18.06 -12.97 -9.64
CA SER A 132 17.50 -11.90 -8.81
C SER A 132 16.22 -11.31 -9.43
N VAL A 133 16.20 -11.08 -10.76
CA VAL A 133 14.99 -10.62 -11.47
C VAL A 133 13.83 -11.60 -11.28
N ILE A 134 14.08 -12.89 -11.50
CA ILE A 134 13.05 -13.93 -11.34
C ILE A 134 12.53 -13.97 -9.90
N ALA A 135 13.43 -13.98 -8.92
CA ALA A 135 13.09 -14.02 -7.51
C ALA A 135 12.24 -12.79 -7.12
N ASN A 136 12.67 -11.57 -7.49
CA ASN A 136 11.95 -10.34 -7.21
C ASN A 136 10.57 -10.30 -7.89
N VAL A 137 10.44 -10.76 -9.13
CA VAL A 137 9.13 -10.87 -9.82
C VAL A 137 8.21 -11.85 -9.09
N VAL A 138 8.70 -13.01 -8.68
CA VAL A 138 7.90 -14.02 -7.97
C VAL A 138 7.46 -13.51 -6.61
N VAL A 139 8.38 -12.96 -5.82
CA VAL A 139 8.08 -12.45 -4.47
C VAL A 139 7.16 -11.24 -4.55
N SER A 140 7.45 -10.25 -5.39
CA SER A 140 6.62 -9.05 -5.56
C SER A 140 5.20 -9.38 -6.01
N THR A 141 5.04 -10.39 -6.88
CA THR A 141 3.71 -10.85 -7.32
C THR A 141 2.92 -11.47 -6.18
N ARG A 142 3.58 -12.26 -5.31
CA ARG A 142 2.95 -12.82 -4.10
C ARG A 142 2.57 -11.73 -3.12
N LEU A 143 3.47 -10.78 -2.84
CA LEU A 143 3.22 -9.63 -1.97
C LEU A 143 2.06 -8.79 -2.48
N ALA A 144 2.02 -8.45 -3.77
CA ALA A 144 0.94 -7.68 -4.36
C ALA A 144 -0.43 -8.38 -4.27
N ARG A 145 -0.47 -9.72 -4.39
CA ARG A 145 -1.71 -10.50 -4.18
C ARG A 145 -2.15 -10.42 -2.71
N GLN A 146 -1.22 -10.55 -1.78
CA GLN A 146 -1.52 -10.45 -0.35
C GLN A 146 -1.92 -9.02 0.05
N ALA A 147 -1.25 -8.00 -0.49
CA ALA A 147 -1.60 -6.61 -0.29
C ALA A 147 -3.07 -6.33 -0.66
N ARG A 148 -3.50 -6.79 -1.84
CA ARG A 148 -4.90 -6.67 -2.29
C ARG A 148 -5.88 -7.47 -1.43
N ALA A 149 -5.51 -8.69 -1.03
CA ALA A 149 -6.35 -9.56 -0.21
C ALA A 149 -6.56 -9.01 1.22
N THR A 150 -5.61 -8.22 1.72
CA THR A 150 -5.61 -7.69 3.09
C THR A 150 -5.74 -6.17 3.16
N ASP A 151 -5.88 -5.48 2.02
CA ASP A 151 -5.86 -4.01 1.91
C ASP A 151 -4.65 -3.37 2.63
N SER A 152 -3.45 -3.98 2.51
CA SER A 152 -2.25 -3.55 3.22
C SER A 152 -1.38 -2.61 2.36
N PRO A 153 -1.31 -1.30 2.69
CA PRO A 153 -0.43 -0.35 2.01
C PRO A 153 1.06 -0.68 2.14
N ALA A 154 1.49 -1.22 3.28
CA ALA A 154 2.89 -1.60 3.49
C ALA A 154 3.32 -2.73 2.55
N LEU A 155 2.48 -3.78 2.39
CA LEU A 155 2.77 -4.85 1.43
C LEU A 155 2.68 -4.38 -0.03
N GLU A 156 1.83 -3.39 -0.33
CA GLU A 156 1.76 -2.76 -1.67
C GLU A 156 3.07 -2.02 -1.97
N GLY A 157 3.59 -1.28 -0.99
CA GLY A 157 4.87 -0.56 -1.08
C GLY A 157 6.04 -1.51 -1.32
N ASP A 158 6.21 -2.53 -0.46
CA ASP A 158 7.27 -3.54 -0.59
C ASP A 158 7.19 -4.28 -1.94
N ALA A 159 5.97 -4.64 -2.40
CA ALA A 159 5.78 -5.23 -3.72
C ALA A 159 6.17 -4.28 -4.87
N ALA A 160 5.89 -2.99 -4.74
CA ALA A 160 6.27 -1.98 -5.72
C ALA A 160 7.79 -1.80 -5.77
N HIS A 161 8.44 -1.77 -4.61
CA HIS A 161 9.90 -1.68 -4.49
C HIS A 161 10.58 -2.86 -5.20
N LEU A 162 10.23 -4.12 -4.86
CA LEU A 162 10.80 -5.30 -5.51
C LEU A 162 10.54 -5.37 -7.02
N ARG A 163 9.41 -4.83 -7.51
CA ARG A 163 9.16 -4.72 -8.96
C ARG A 163 10.05 -3.71 -9.64
N THR A 164 10.32 -2.61 -8.95
CA THR A 164 11.27 -1.59 -9.40
C THR A 164 12.65 -2.21 -9.58
N ASP A 165 13.13 -2.96 -8.60
CA ASP A 165 14.44 -3.63 -8.65
C ASP A 165 14.51 -4.68 -9.76
N ALA A 166 13.44 -5.46 -9.94
CA ALA A 166 13.34 -6.40 -11.05
C ALA A 166 13.37 -5.67 -12.41
N GLY A 167 12.67 -4.54 -12.51
CA GLY A 167 12.60 -3.72 -13.72
C GLY A 167 13.97 -3.11 -14.09
N THR A 168 14.69 -2.55 -13.13
CA THR A 168 16.03 -1.98 -13.34
C THR A 168 17.03 -3.06 -13.73
N SER A 169 17.06 -4.19 -13.00
CA SER A 169 17.95 -5.31 -13.30
C SER A 169 17.65 -5.92 -14.69
N ALA A 170 16.38 -6.06 -15.06
CA ALA A 170 15.99 -6.51 -16.40
C ALA A 170 16.40 -5.52 -17.49
N ALA A 171 16.28 -4.21 -17.26
CA ALA A 171 16.74 -3.18 -18.19
C ALA A 171 18.24 -3.25 -18.42
N VAL A 172 19.02 -3.43 -17.36
CA VAL A 172 20.48 -3.62 -17.47
C VAL A 172 20.81 -4.84 -18.33
N LEU A 173 20.13 -5.98 -18.11
CA LEU A 173 20.32 -7.19 -18.91
C LEU A 173 19.99 -6.96 -20.40
N VAL A 174 18.86 -6.30 -20.67
CA VAL A 174 18.44 -5.97 -22.05
C VAL A 174 19.42 -4.97 -22.69
N GLY A 175 19.84 -3.95 -21.97
CA GLY A 175 20.81 -2.96 -22.41
C GLY A 175 22.13 -3.62 -22.81
N LEU A 176 22.68 -4.48 -21.93
CA LEU A 176 23.92 -5.22 -22.19
C LEU A 176 23.79 -6.12 -23.42
N LEU A 177 22.68 -6.84 -23.57
CA LEU A 177 22.42 -7.69 -24.73
C LEU A 177 22.38 -6.88 -26.02
N LEU A 178 21.70 -5.75 -26.03
CA LEU A 178 21.59 -4.87 -27.21
C LEU A 178 22.95 -4.23 -27.55
N VAL A 179 23.72 -3.79 -26.56
CA VAL A 179 25.10 -3.32 -26.78
C VAL A 179 25.96 -4.41 -27.39
N GLN A 180 25.86 -5.64 -26.89
CA GLN A 180 26.63 -6.77 -27.44
C GLN A 180 26.24 -7.11 -28.89
N LEU A 181 24.96 -7.00 -29.23
CA LEU A 181 24.46 -7.32 -30.59
C LEU A 181 24.74 -6.19 -31.62
N THR A 182 24.71 -4.93 -31.17
CA THR A 182 24.75 -3.75 -32.06
C THR A 182 26.08 -2.99 -32.01
N GLY A 183 26.87 -3.16 -30.95
CA GLY A 183 28.07 -2.34 -30.66
C GLY A 183 27.74 -0.92 -30.18
N ALA A 184 26.44 -0.58 -30.03
CA ALA A 184 26.00 0.78 -29.70
C ALA A 184 25.92 0.98 -28.18
N THR A 185 26.99 1.42 -27.54
CA THR A 185 27.11 1.57 -26.07
C THR A 185 26.14 2.60 -25.48
N TRP A 186 25.63 3.54 -26.27
CA TRP A 186 24.64 4.53 -25.83
C TRP A 186 23.24 3.95 -25.56
N LEU A 187 22.94 2.74 -26.03
CA LEU A 187 21.65 2.08 -25.83
C LEU A 187 21.39 1.74 -24.36
N ASP A 188 22.41 1.28 -23.62
CA ASP A 188 22.28 0.93 -22.20
C ASP A 188 21.75 2.11 -21.37
N PRO A 189 22.40 3.30 -21.34
CA PRO A 189 21.89 4.42 -20.56
C PRO A 189 20.56 4.99 -21.08
N VAL A 190 20.23 4.87 -22.35
CA VAL A 190 18.92 5.31 -22.88
C VAL A 190 17.80 4.39 -22.40
N ILE A 191 18.01 3.08 -22.40
CA ILE A 191 17.06 2.11 -21.85
C ILE A 191 16.88 2.34 -20.35
N ALA A 192 17.98 2.54 -19.62
CA ALA A 192 17.95 2.83 -18.18
C ALA A 192 17.14 4.11 -17.86
N LEU A 193 17.27 5.17 -18.67
CA LEU A 193 16.45 6.38 -18.54
C LEU A 193 14.96 6.13 -18.78
N GLY A 194 14.62 5.32 -19.79
CA GLY A 194 13.22 4.93 -20.04
C GLY A 194 12.59 4.19 -18.87
N VAL A 195 13.34 3.25 -18.28
CA VAL A 195 12.89 2.50 -17.09
C VAL A 195 12.83 3.41 -15.87
N ALA A 196 13.84 4.26 -15.65
CA ALA A 196 13.82 5.22 -14.53
C ALA A 196 12.62 6.17 -14.59
N ALA A 197 12.19 6.62 -15.78
CA ALA A 197 10.99 7.42 -15.95
C ALA A 197 9.70 6.66 -15.53
N ALA A 198 9.58 5.38 -15.90
CA ALA A 198 8.46 4.54 -15.49
C ALA A 198 8.44 4.31 -13.97
N ILE A 199 9.60 4.10 -13.36
CA ILE A 199 9.77 3.92 -11.92
C ILE A 199 9.43 5.21 -11.17
N LEU A 200 9.91 6.35 -11.65
CA LEU A 200 9.59 7.67 -11.08
C LEU A 200 8.07 7.90 -11.05
N TYR A 201 7.39 7.60 -12.16
CA TYR A 201 5.93 7.69 -12.23
C TYR A 201 5.23 6.77 -11.21
N ALA A 202 5.67 5.51 -11.11
CA ALA A 202 5.12 4.56 -10.16
C ALA A 202 5.34 5.00 -8.70
N GLY A 203 6.55 5.47 -8.37
CA GLY A 203 6.91 6.01 -7.05
C GLY A 203 6.08 7.23 -6.66
N LEU A 204 5.93 8.20 -7.57
CA LEU A 204 5.08 9.39 -7.34
C LEU A 204 3.62 9.01 -7.11
N ARG A 205 3.09 8.04 -7.86
CA ARG A 205 1.73 7.55 -7.69
C ARG A 205 1.54 6.86 -6.33
N LEU A 206 2.51 6.05 -5.91
CA LEU A 206 2.48 5.39 -4.60
C LEU A 206 2.57 6.41 -3.47
N LEU A 207 3.50 7.37 -3.55
CA LEU A 207 3.65 8.44 -2.55
C LEU A 207 2.38 9.28 -2.44
N SER A 208 1.80 9.68 -3.57
CA SER A 208 0.54 10.44 -3.61
C SER A 208 -0.59 9.67 -2.93
N ARG A 209 -0.72 8.36 -3.18
CA ARG A 209 -1.75 7.53 -2.55
C ARG A 209 -1.54 7.40 -1.03
N ALA A 210 -0.32 7.12 -0.60
CA ALA A 210 0.01 6.97 0.82
C ALA A 210 -0.21 8.28 1.58
N SER A 211 0.23 9.41 1.02
CA SER A 211 0.07 10.73 1.66
C SER A 211 -1.40 11.17 1.75
N ARG A 212 -2.23 10.92 0.73
CA ARG A 212 -3.66 11.25 0.80
C ARG A 212 -4.36 10.54 1.97
N VAL A 213 -4.06 9.26 2.17
CA VAL A 213 -4.60 8.51 3.32
C VAL A 213 -4.11 9.07 4.65
N LEU A 214 -2.85 9.51 4.73
CA LEU A 214 -2.30 10.12 5.95
C LEU A 214 -2.99 11.44 6.33
N VAL A 215 -3.48 12.20 5.33
CA VAL A 215 -4.23 13.45 5.53
C VAL A 215 -5.75 13.26 5.50
N ASP A 216 -6.22 12.04 5.76
CA ASP A 216 -7.64 11.71 5.92
C ASP A 216 -8.51 12.00 4.68
N GLU A 217 -7.99 11.67 3.48
CA GLU A 217 -8.79 11.70 2.24
C GLU A 217 -10.07 10.86 2.40
N ALA A 218 -11.16 11.34 1.81
CA ALA A 218 -12.44 10.63 1.80
C ALA A 218 -12.31 9.24 1.11
N LEU A 219 -13.20 8.33 1.48
CA LEU A 219 -13.31 7.05 0.78
C LEU A 219 -13.72 7.26 -0.69
N PRO A 220 -13.37 6.31 -1.59
CA PRO A 220 -13.86 6.32 -2.97
C PRO A 220 -15.40 6.38 -3.04
N ASP A 221 -15.92 7.01 -4.10
CA ASP A 221 -17.36 7.17 -4.29
C ASP A 221 -18.13 5.86 -4.22
N GLU A 222 -17.58 4.77 -4.77
CA GLU A 222 -18.18 3.43 -4.68
C GLU A 222 -18.39 2.95 -3.22
N GLU A 223 -17.41 3.20 -2.34
CA GLU A 223 -17.50 2.87 -0.91
C GLU A 223 -18.49 3.81 -0.20
N LEU A 224 -18.53 5.10 -0.57
CA LEU A 224 -19.49 6.06 -0.04
C LEU A 224 -20.93 5.75 -0.47
N ASP A 225 -21.13 5.36 -1.72
CA ASP A 225 -22.45 4.97 -2.24
C ASP A 225 -22.96 3.68 -1.58
N ALA A 226 -22.06 2.75 -1.24
CA ALA A 226 -22.41 1.58 -0.45
C ALA A 226 -22.92 1.96 0.95
N VAL A 227 -22.34 3.00 1.57
CA VAL A 227 -22.83 3.55 2.86
C VAL A 227 -24.17 4.22 2.67
N ARG A 228 -24.33 5.11 1.70
CA ARG A 228 -25.60 5.81 1.39
C ARG A 228 -26.73 4.81 1.14
N GLY A 229 -26.51 3.83 0.28
CA GLY A 229 -27.49 2.79 0.01
C GLY A 229 -27.74 1.83 1.19
N ALA A 230 -26.86 1.79 2.21
CA ALA A 230 -27.19 1.13 3.48
C ALA A 230 -28.16 1.99 4.29
N ILE A 231 -27.91 3.30 4.41
CA ILE A 231 -28.72 4.22 5.21
C ILE A 231 -30.16 4.30 4.66
N GLU A 232 -30.31 4.43 3.34
CA GLU A 232 -31.61 4.55 2.67
C GLU A 232 -32.57 3.39 2.96
N ARG A 233 -32.05 2.18 3.14
CA ARG A 233 -32.86 1.00 3.49
C ARG A 233 -33.50 1.07 4.89
N PHE A 234 -33.08 1.99 5.73
CA PHE A 234 -33.62 2.16 7.07
C PHE A 234 -34.74 3.21 7.15
N GLY A 235 -35.17 3.78 6.01
CA GLY A 235 -36.34 4.62 5.94
C GLY A 235 -37.58 4.02 6.61
N PRO A 236 -37.98 2.76 6.28
CA PRO A 236 -39.11 2.09 6.95
C PRO A 236 -38.92 1.88 8.45
N ALA A 237 -37.68 1.81 8.94
CA ALA A 237 -37.35 1.65 10.37
C ALA A 237 -37.33 3.01 11.13
N GLY A 238 -37.82 4.10 10.51
CA GLY A 238 -37.96 5.40 11.15
C GLY A 238 -36.79 6.36 10.93
N VAL A 239 -35.81 6.02 10.10
CA VAL A 239 -34.78 6.96 9.66
C VAL A 239 -35.38 7.90 8.62
N CYS A 240 -35.35 9.22 8.88
CA CYS A 240 -35.96 10.22 7.99
C CYS A 240 -34.94 11.10 7.28
N GLY A 241 -33.67 11.00 7.63
CA GLY A 241 -32.59 11.71 6.97
C GLY A 241 -31.24 11.41 7.58
N TYR A 242 -30.19 11.86 6.90
CA TYR A 242 -28.81 11.81 7.43
C TYR A 242 -28.02 13.00 6.93
N HIS A 243 -27.00 13.39 7.66
CA HIS A 243 -26.03 14.42 7.23
C HIS A 243 -24.66 14.21 7.89
N GLN A 244 -23.71 15.09 7.59
CA GLN A 244 -22.32 15.02 8.09
C GLN A 244 -21.66 13.65 7.91
N LEU A 245 -22.02 12.93 6.83
CA LEU A 245 -21.32 11.70 6.48
C LEU A 245 -19.86 12.03 6.16
N ARG A 246 -18.96 11.53 6.99
CA ARG A 246 -17.52 11.62 6.83
C ARG A 246 -16.97 10.21 6.88
N ALA A 247 -16.11 9.88 5.94
CA ALA A 247 -15.49 8.57 5.93
C ALA A 247 -14.06 8.69 5.43
N ARG A 248 -13.16 7.98 6.09
CA ARG A 248 -11.73 7.98 5.79
C ARG A 248 -11.14 6.58 5.96
N ARG A 249 -9.94 6.39 5.41
CA ARG A 249 -9.18 5.14 5.56
C ARG A 249 -7.99 5.34 6.51
N ALA A 250 -7.63 4.30 7.24
CA ALA A 250 -6.37 4.20 7.97
C ALA A 250 -5.84 2.76 7.81
N GLY A 251 -4.76 2.58 7.06
CA GLY A 251 -4.29 1.26 6.69
C GLY A 251 -5.37 0.45 5.99
N SER A 252 -5.72 -0.70 6.55
CA SER A 252 -6.78 -1.58 6.06
C SER A 252 -8.17 -1.29 6.65
N ARG A 253 -8.30 -0.31 7.58
CA ARG A 253 -9.56 0.06 8.22
C ARG A 253 -10.23 1.24 7.53
N ARG A 254 -11.57 1.30 7.68
CA ARG A 254 -12.42 2.43 7.32
C ARG A 254 -13.06 2.99 8.58
N TYR A 255 -13.09 4.31 8.68
CA TYR A 255 -13.79 5.03 9.74
C TYR A 255 -14.92 5.81 9.09
N VAL A 256 -16.14 5.64 9.61
CA VAL A 256 -17.35 6.27 9.09
C VAL A 256 -18.07 6.95 10.23
N ASP A 257 -18.18 8.27 10.15
CA ASP A 257 -18.95 9.08 11.09
C ASP A 257 -20.15 9.68 10.37
N LEU A 258 -21.33 9.61 10.95
CA LEU A 258 -22.53 10.21 10.39
C LEU A 258 -23.57 10.58 11.46
N HIS A 259 -24.43 11.53 11.12
CA HIS A 259 -25.60 11.89 11.88
C HIS A 259 -26.84 11.30 11.21
N VAL A 260 -27.72 10.68 11.99
CA VAL A 260 -28.93 10.04 11.50
C VAL A 260 -30.13 10.64 12.22
N GLN A 261 -31.10 11.14 11.45
CA GLN A 261 -32.33 11.71 11.97
C GLN A 261 -33.45 10.67 12.04
N PHE A 262 -34.15 10.68 13.16
CA PHE A 262 -35.29 9.79 13.42
C PHE A 262 -36.61 10.54 13.46
N VAL A 263 -37.68 9.89 13.02
CA VAL A 263 -39.04 10.46 13.05
C VAL A 263 -39.43 10.90 14.44
N LYS A 264 -40.27 11.95 14.50
CA LYS A 264 -40.74 12.50 15.76
C LYS A 264 -41.49 11.41 16.59
N GLY A 265 -41.15 11.30 17.86
CA GLY A 265 -41.73 10.31 18.76
C GLY A 265 -40.94 9.01 18.84
N THR A 266 -39.87 8.82 18.08
CA THR A 266 -38.97 7.68 18.26
C THR A 266 -38.30 7.78 19.63
N THR A 267 -38.41 6.69 20.43
CA THR A 267 -37.73 6.65 21.73
C THR A 267 -36.21 6.49 21.52
N LEU A 268 -35.42 6.94 22.49
CA LEU A 268 -33.96 6.75 22.44
C LEU A 268 -33.57 5.27 22.31
N GLU A 269 -34.30 4.40 22.95
CA GLU A 269 -34.06 2.94 22.90
C GLU A 269 -34.32 2.37 21.51
N ALA A 270 -35.41 2.79 20.83
CA ALA A 270 -35.72 2.36 19.47
C ALA A 270 -34.69 2.94 18.47
N ALA A 271 -34.33 4.22 18.58
CA ALA A 271 -33.33 4.86 17.74
C ALA A 271 -31.96 4.17 17.90
N HIS A 272 -31.57 3.85 19.13
CA HIS A 272 -30.32 3.16 19.42
C HIS A 272 -30.29 1.73 18.80
N SER A 273 -31.36 0.96 18.92
CA SER A 273 -31.47 -0.36 18.29
C SER A 273 -31.34 -0.29 16.77
N THR A 274 -32.07 0.63 16.12
CA THR A 274 -32.00 0.86 14.68
C THR A 274 -30.60 1.31 14.24
N ALA A 275 -29.94 2.18 15.02
CA ALA A 275 -28.58 2.60 14.73
C ALA A 275 -27.57 1.45 14.79
N HIS A 276 -27.72 0.52 15.73
CA HIS A 276 -26.89 -0.68 15.78
C HIS A 276 -27.09 -1.58 14.54
N GLU A 277 -28.34 -1.76 14.12
CA GLU A 277 -28.64 -2.53 12.91
C GLU A 277 -28.04 -1.84 11.66
N LEU A 278 -28.16 -0.52 11.55
CA LEU A 278 -27.54 0.27 10.49
C LEU A 278 -26.00 0.16 10.53
N GLN A 279 -25.40 0.23 11.71
CA GLN A 279 -23.96 0.04 11.90
C GLN A 279 -23.52 -1.33 11.35
N HIS A 280 -24.21 -2.41 11.70
CA HIS A 280 -23.94 -3.74 11.18
C HIS A 280 -24.15 -3.84 9.65
N ALA A 281 -25.18 -3.18 9.12
CA ALA A 281 -25.45 -3.15 7.68
C ALA A 281 -24.33 -2.44 6.89
N ILE A 282 -23.76 -1.36 7.43
CA ILE A 282 -22.59 -0.67 6.86
C ILE A 282 -21.35 -1.57 6.97
N GLN A 283 -21.08 -2.15 8.13
CA GLN A 283 -19.95 -3.05 8.35
C GLN A 283 -19.95 -4.29 7.43
N ALA A 284 -21.14 -4.81 7.12
CA ALA A 284 -21.29 -5.92 6.19
C ALA A 284 -20.87 -5.56 4.74
N ARG A 285 -20.93 -4.28 4.37
CA ARG A 285 -20.57 -3.79 3.04
C ARG A 285 -19.15 -3.23 2.97
N LEU A 286 -18.68 -2.62 4.05
CA LEU A 286 -17.35 -2.04 4.16
C LEU A 286 -16.48 -2.89 5.09
N ARG A 287 -15.60 -3.67 4.50
CA ARG A 287 -14.69 -4.54 5.25
C ARG A 287 -13.84 -3.74 6.23
N GLY A 288 -13.89 -4.14 7.51
CA GLY A 288 -13.10 -3.50 8.58
C GLY A 288 -13.57 -2.10 8.95
N ALA A 289 -14.85 -1.76 8.69
CA ALA A 289 -15.41 -0.46 9.04
C ALA A 289 -15.65 -0.34 10.55
N ASP A 290 -15.21 0.79 11.09
CA ASP A 290 -15.58 1.32 12.39
C ASP A 290 -16.58 2.46 12.14
N VAL A 291 -17.81 2.34 12.67
CA VAL A 291 -18.92 3.21 12.33
C VAL A 291 -19.45 3.88 13.60
N LEU A 292 -19.44 5.21 13.62
CA LEU A 292 -20.01 6.04 14.66
C LEU A 292 -21.25 6.75 14.15
N ILE A 293 -22.39 6.54 14.82
CA ILE A 293 -23.66 7.17 14.47
C ILE A 293 -24.10 8.09 15.60
N HIS A 294 -24.26 9.37 15.26
CA HIS A 294 -24.90 10.34 16.13
C HIS A 294 -26.41 10.39 15.84
N LEU A 295 -27.24 10.23 16.88
CA LEU A 295 -28.70 10.18 16.75
C LEU A 295 -29.29 11.59 16.91
N GLU A 296 -30.15 12.00 15.99
CA GLU A 296 -30.80 13.31 16.00
C GLU A 296 -32.33 13.18 15.78
N PRO A 297 -33.12 14.12 16.29
CA PRO A 297 -34.57 14.21 16.00
C PRO A 297 -34.84 14.76 14.61
N ALA A 298 -36.03 14.52 14.07
CA ALA A 298 -36.45 14.89 12.72
C ALA A 298 -36.39 16.40 12.40
N ASP A 299 -36.44 17.26 13.42
CA ASP A 299 -36.34 18.71 13.24
C ASP A 299 -34.97 19.21 12.77
N ARG A 300 -33.98 18.32 12.70
CA ARG A 300 -32.63 18.56 12.21
C ARG A 300 -32.42 18.13 10.76
N VAL A 301 -33.43 17.54 10.10
CA VAL A 301 -33.32 17.15 8.67
C VAL A 301 -33.14 18.40 7.80
N ARG A 302 -32.11 18.38 6.95
CA ARG A 302 -31.82 19.47 6.01
C ARG A 302 -32.41 19.15 4.64
N PRO A 303 -32.85 20.17 3.86
CA PRO A 303 -33.30 19.97 2.49
C PRO A 303 -32.25 19.23 1.66
N GLY A 304 -32.69 18.20 0.93
CA GLY A 304 -31.82 17.37 0.08
C GLY A 304 -31.11 16.23 0.82
N THR A 305 -31.36 16.03 2.12
CA THR A 305 -30.85 14.91 2.91
C THR A 305 -31.97 14.01 3.45
N GLU A 306 -33.20 14.23 2.94
CA GLU A 306 -34.36 13.41 3.27
C GLU A 306 -34.24 12.02 2.65
N ILE A 307 -34.64 11.02 3.39
CA ILE A 307 -34.82 9.65 2.87
C ILE A 307 -36.29 9.50 2.44
N PRO A 308 -36.56 9.17 1.16
CA PRO A 308 -37.90 8.92 0.70
C PRO A 308 -38.54 7.78 1.51
N ARG A 309 -39.77 8.01 2.02
CA ARG A 309 -40.61 6.95 2.60
C ARG A 309 -41.46 6.38 1.49
N GLU A 310 -41.58 5.07 1.43
CA GLU A 310 -42.65 4.48 0.63
C GLU A 310 -43.99 5.02 1.16
N PRO A 311 -44.91 5.49 0.28
CA PRO A 311 -46.21 5.93 0.71
C PRO A 311 -46.94 4.73 1.34
N GLU A 312 -47.56 4.95 2.53
CA GLU A 312 -48.41 4.01 3.23
C GLU A 312 -49.57 3.54 2.34
#